data_f83a84f3c3f947e8e62697a95ebff134
#
_entry.id   f83a84f3c3f947e8e62697a95ebff134
#
_cell.length_a   1.000
_cell.length_b   1.000
_cell.length_c   1.000
_cell.angle_alpha   90.00
_cell.angle_beta   90.00
_cell.angle_gamma   90.00
#
_symmetry.space_group_name_H-M   'P 1'
#
loop_
_entity.id
_entity.type
_entity.pdbx_description
1 polymer ?
#
loop_
_entity_poly.entity_id
_entity_poly.type
_entity_poly.pdbx_seq_one_letter_code
_entity_poly.pdbx_strand_id
1 'polypeptide(L)'
;MKKIAVFLILSVFLTASVALAGDLFPTSLAAFTLGENVSKYKTYCDLEKATPTSDAPFISEMLIKQDSLPGVRGGSLSFGSCQAPDQLLRIKIKFHDRSQKLFQKLLTKYTKEFGKPDNYEGDAFKNVIAWEWIFQNDAGEKVSLLLMWSRDKEIRPGVSIKMTQMSALDREYACFKSQDYRLTKSKDDKSKIQSINDFIPR
;
A
#
# COMPACT_ATOMS: atom_id res chain seq x y z
N MET A 1 3.31 70.43 41.96
CA MET A 1 3.84 69.06 42.11
C MET A 1 3.03 68.10 41.23
N LYS A 2 3.49 67.78 40.03
CA LYS A 2 2.76 66.91 39.06
C LYS A 2 3.27 65.47 39.19
N LYS A 3 2.40 64.52 39.55
CA LYS A 3 2.68 63.10 39.63
C LYS A 3 2.52 62.48 38.24
N ILE A 4 3.60 62.01 37.65
CA ILE A 4 3.63 61.29 36.37
C ILE A 4 3.40 59.82 36.72
N ALA A 5 2.26 59.25 36.29
CA ALA A 5 2.01 57.83 36.38
C ALA A 5 2.58 57.13 35.13
N VAL A 6 3.60 56.30 35.33
CA VAL A 6 4.20 55.46 34.27
C VAL A 6 3.36 54.21 34.16
N PHE A 7 2.61 54.05 33.07
CA PHE A 7 1.92 52.81 32.71
C PHE A 7 2.93 51.85 32.02
N LEU A 8 3.30 50.79 32.70
CA LEU A 8 4.15 49.75 32.18
C LEU A 8 3.24 48.74 31.45
N ILE A 9 3.23 48.80 30.11
CA ILE A 9 2.50 47.84 29.26
C ILE A 9 3.35 46.59 29.14
N LEU A 10 2.95 45.54 29.86
CA LEU A 10 3.56 44.20 29.77
C LEU A 10 2.98 43.50 28.54
N SER A 11 3.71 43.54 27.43
CA SER A 11 3.37 42.80 26.20
C SER A 11 3.70 41.33 26.39
N VAL A 12 2.71 40.49 26.65
CA VAL A 12 2.84 39.05 26.65
C VAL A 12 2.89 38.57 25.19
N PHE A 13 4.08 38.29 24.66
CA PHE A 13 4.23 37.59 23.42
C PHE A 13 3.82 36.11 23.60
N LEU A 14 2.60 35.75 23.21
CA LEU A 14 2.17 34.37 23.02
C LEU A 14 2.94 33.83 21.77
N THR A 15 4.05 33.17 21.99
CA THR A 15 4.69 32.35 20.96
C THR A 15 3.83 31.11 20.74
N ALA A 16 2.94 31.17 19.76
CA ALA A 16 2.27 29.97 19.25
C ALA A 16 3.36 29.07 18.66
N SER A 17 3.69 28.00 19.38
CA SER A 17 4.50 26.90 18.84
C SER A 17 3.67 26.26 17.76
N VAL A 18 3.94 26.63 16.49
CA VAL A 18 3.47 25.85 15.34
C VAL A 18 4.21 24.52 15.42
N ALA A 19 3.56 23.50 15.94
CA ALA A 19 4.03 22.14 15.76
C ALA A 19 4.02 21.89 14.25
N LEU A 20 5.20 21.89 13.64
CA LEU A 20 5.41 21.34 12.32
C LEU A 20 5.06 19.84 12.44
N ALA A 21 3.80 19.51 12.15
CA ALA A 21 3.42 18.16 11.79
C ALA A 21 4.19 17.90 10.50
N GLY A 22 5.37 17.30 10.61
CA GLY A 22 6.10 16.82 9.46
C GLY A 22 5.16 15.91 8.69
N ASP A 23 5.08 16.11 7.38
CA ASP A 23 4.24 15.32 6.49
C ASP A 23 4.46 13.83 6.77
N LEU A 24 3.48 13.20 7.42
CA LEU A 24 3.46 11.77 7.69
C LEU A 24 3.17 11.07 6.37
N PHE A 25 4.22 10.89 5.54
CA PHE A 25 4.14 10.16 4.29
C PHE A 25 5.01 8.90 4.39
N PRO A 26 4.45 7.78 4.87
CA PRO A 26 5.22 6.56 5.09
C PRO A 26 5.62 5.93 3.75
N THR A 27 6.90 5.66 3.58
CA THR A 27 7.44 4.99 2.39
C THR A 27 8.03 3.63 2.70
N SER A 28 8.25 3.31 3.98
CA SER A 28 8.94 2.07 4.39
C SER A 28 8.08 1.21 5.29
N LEU A 29 8.17 -0.10 5.11
CA LEU A 29 7.53 -1.11 5.95
C LEU A 29 8.50 -2.26 6.17
N ALA A 30 8.89 -2.53 7.42
CA ALA A 30 9.95 -3.48 7.81
C ALA A 30 11.28 -3.17 7.09
N ALA A 31 11.82 -4.11 6.31
CA ALA A 31 13.07 -3.94 5.58
C ALA A 31 12.89 -3.37 4.16
N PHE A 32 11.68 -2.99 3.77
CA PHE A 32 11.33 -2.63 2.40
C PHE A 32 10.92 -1.16 2.30
N THR A 33 11.31 -0.50 1.20
CA THR A 33 10.98 0.91 0.92
C THR A 33 10.37 1.01 -0.48
N LEU A 34 9.19 1.63 -0.57
CA LEU A 34 8.52 1.90 -1.84
C LEU A 34 9.38 2.79 -2.74
N GLY A 35 9.33 2.57 -4.04
CA GLY A 35 10.13 3.29 -5.04
C GLY A 35 11.56 2.77 -5.20
N GLU A 36 12.06 1.93 -4.30
CA GLU A 36 13.38 1.34 -4.41
C GLU A 36 13.42 0.20 -5.44
N ASN A 37 14.60 0.00 -6.05
CA ASN A 37 14.78 -1.12 -6.97
C ASN A 37 14.76 -2.46 -6.22
N VAL A 38 13.94 -3.40 -6.70
CA VAL A 38 13.70 -4.70 -6.05
C VAL A 38 14.95 -5.58 -5.97
N SER A 39 15.97 -5.31 -6.77
CA SER A 39 17.26 -6.01 -6.69
C SER A 39 17.95 -5.90 -5.33
N LYS A 40 17.64 -4.85 -4.56
CA LYS A 40 18.10 -4.67 -3.17
C LYS A 40 17.58 -5.75 -2.22
N TYR A 41 16.50 -6.44 -2.58
CA TYR A 41 15.79 -7.38 -1.71
C TYR A 41 16.02 -8.85 -2.02
N LYS A 42 17.10 -9.19 -2.75
CA LYS A 42 17.49 -10.58 -3.13
C LYS A 42 17.65 -11.51 -1.93
N THR A 43 18.06 -10.99 -0.79
CA THR A 43 18.17 -11.77 0.47
C THR A 43 16.81 -12.21 0.99
N TYR A 44 15.78 -11.43 0.77
CA TYR A 44 14.42 -11.66 1.25
C TYR A 44 13.51 -12.34 0.24
N CYS A 45 13.79 -12.22 -1.05
CA CYS A 45 12.95 -12.69 -2.14
C CYS A 45 13.78 -13.39 -3.21
N ASP A 46 13.10 -14.17 -4.06
CA ASP A 46 13.69 -14.78 -5.24
C ASP A 46 13.18 -14.07 -6.50
N LEU A 47 14.02 -13.21 -7.07
CA LEU A 47 13.66 -12.39 -8.24
C LEU A 47 13.37 -13.24 -9.48
N GLU A 48 14.04 -14.39 -9.64
CA GLU A 48 13.88 -15.26 -10.81
C GLU A 48 12.49 -15.93 -10.83
N LYS A 49 11.81 -15.96 -9.67
CA LYS A 49 10.45 -16.48 -9.53
C LYS A 49 9.38 -15.40 -9.55
N ALA A 50 9.73 -14.19 -9.95
CA ALA A 50 8.73 -13.13 -10.12
C ALA A 50 7.77 -13.47 -11.24
N THR A 51 6.47 -13.25 -11.00
CA THR A 51 5.41 -13.49 -11.97
C THR A 51 4.47 -12.29 -12.04
N PRO A 52 3.85 -11.99 -13.20
CA PRO A 52 2.78 -11.02 -13.27
C PRO A 52 1.65 -11.40 -12.32
N THR A 53 1.03 -10.42 -11.66
CA THR A 53 -0.14 -10.69 -10.81
C THR A 53 -1.36 -10.96 -11.67
N SER A 54 -2.24 -11.87 -11.22
CA SER A 54 -3.43 -12.28 -11.98
C SER A 54 -4.47 -11.16 -12.10
N ASP A 55 -4.57 -10.32 -11.09
CA ASP A 55 -5.52 -9.20 -10.98
C ASP A 55 -4.95 -7.88 -11.54
N ALA A 56 -3.63 -7.81 -11.72
CA ALA A 56 -2.95 -6.62 -12.19
C ALA A 56 -1.71 -7.00 -13.04
N PRO A 57 -1.89 -7.47 -14.30
CA PRO A 57 -0.81 -7.99 -15.15
C PRO A 57 0.25 -6.94 -15.51
N PHE A 58 0.00 -5.68 -15.20
CA PHE A 58 0.93 -4.57 -15.36
C PHE A 58 1.95 -4.43 -14.23
N ILE A 59 1.88 -5.29 -13.20
CA ILE A 59 2.87 -5.40 -12.14
C ILE A 59 3.31 -6.85 -11.96
N SER A 60 4.56 -7.03 -11.60
CA SER A 60 5.12 -8.33 -11.23
C SER A 60 5.18 -8.49 -9.71
N GLU A 61 5.05 -9.71 -9.22
CA GLU A 61 5.08 -10.04 -7.81
C GLU A 61 6.10 -11.13 -7.54
N MET A 62 6.84 -10.97 -6.46
CA MET A 62 7.72 -12.01 -5.90
C MET A 62 7.39 -12.27 -4.44
N LEU A 63 7.50 -13.53 -4.02
CA LEU A 63 7.18 -13.92 -2.66
C LEU A 63 8.36 -13.65 -1.72
N ILE A 64 8.05 -13.17 -0.51
CA ILE A 64 9.01 -13.06 0.59
C ILE A 64 9.30 -14.48 1.08
N LYS A 65 10.58 -14.85 1.15
CA LYS A 65 11.04 -16.13 1.68
C LYS A 65 10.58 -16.30 3.11
N GLN A 66 10.11 -17.50 3.43
CA GLN A 66 9.73 -17.84 4.79
C GLN A 66 10.90 -17.60 5.74
N ASP A 67 10.61 -17.11 6.93
CA ASP A 67 11.57 -16.85 8.03
C ASP A 67 12.73 -15.87 7.69
N SER A 68 12.66 -15.19 6.54
CA SER A 68 13.65 -14.15 6.19
C SER A 68 13.55 -12.88 7.05
N LEU A 69 12.40 -12.69 7.71
CA LEU A 69 12.16 -11.58 8.64
C LEU A 69 11.56 -12.11 9.96
N PRO A 70 12.06 -11.70 11.12
CA PRO A 70 11.53 -12.12 12.42
C PRO A 70 10.03 -11.84 12.55
N GLY A 71 9.24 -12.84 12.94
CA GLY A 71 7.79 -12.73 13.13
C GLY A 71 6.96 -12.72 11.85
N VAL A 72 7.59 -12.76 10.69
CA VAL A 72 6.93 -12.76 9.37
C VAL A 72 6.91 -14.17 8.79
N ARG A 73 5.71 -14.71 8.53
CA ARG A 73 5.53 -16.03 7.91
C ARG A 73 5.57 -16.00 6.38
N GLY A 74 5.68 -14.83 5.78
CA GLY A 74 5.69 -14.62 4.34
C GLY A 74 4.99 -13.33 3.94
N GLY A 75 4.84 -13.15 2.66
CA GLY A 75 4.28 -11.95 2.05
C GLY A 75 4.68 -11.86 0.60
N SER A 76 4.57 -10.66 0.04
CA SER A 76 4.99 -10.41 -1.33
C SER A 76 5.46 -8.97 -1.53
N LEU A 77 6.34 -8.80 -2.49
CA LEU A 77 6.74 -7.50 -3.02
C LEU A 77 6.27 -7.41 -4.45
N SER A 78 5.49 -6.36 -4.78
CA SER A 78 5.06 -6.14 -6.16
C SER A 78 5.75 -4.91 -6.73
N PHE A 79 6.19 -4.98 -7.98
CA PHE A 79 6.99 -3.97 -8.62
C PHE A 79 6.52 -3.68 -10.05
N GLY A 80 6.87 -2.52 -10.56
CA GLY A 80 6.49 -2.07 -11.89
C GLY A 80 7.17 -2.87 -13.00
N SER A 81 6.51 -2.94 -14.15
CA SER A 81 7.04 -3.60 -15.35
C SER A 81 6.91 -2.76 -16.62
N CYS A 82 6.37 -1.54 -16.52
CA CYS A 82 6.09 -0.67 -17.67
C CYS A 82 6.67 0.74 -17.50
N GLN A 83 6.10 1.56 -16.63
CA GLN A 83 6.51 2.96 -16.42
C GLN A 83 7.77 3.07 -15.56
N ALA A 84 7.84 2.27 -14.52
CA ALA A 84 8.97 2.24 -13.59
C ALA A 84 9.39 0.77 -13.32
N PRO A 85 10.07 0.14 -14.30
CA PRO A 85 10.48 -1.25 -14.19
C PRO A 85 11.34 -1.48 -12.94
N ASP A 86 11.08 -2.60 -12.28
CA ASP A 86 11.79 -3.04 -11.08
C ASP A 86 11.67 -2.12 -9.86
N GLN A 87 10.85 -1.07 -9.88
CA GLN A 87 10.59 -0.25 -8.70
C GLN A 87 9.50 -0.88 -7.84
N LEU A 88 9.76 -0.97 -6.53
CA LEU A 88 8.84 -1.52 -5.55
C LEU A 88 7.61 -0.61 -5.37
N LEU A 89 6.43 -1.14 -5.68
CA LEU A 89 5.16 -0.41 -5.64
C LEU A 89 4.25 -0.86 -4.50
N ARG A 90 4.39 -2.14 -4.08
CA ARG A 90 3.55 -2.71 -3.03
C ARG A 90 4.33 -3.67 -2.17
N ILE A 91 4.13 -3.55 -0.87
CA ILE A 91 4.68 -4.43 0.16
C ILE A 91 3.51 -5.11 0.86
N LYS A 92 3.50 -6.43 0.95
CA LYS A 92 2.53 -7.19 1.72
C LYS A 92 3.26 -8.10 2.69
N ILE A 93 2.94 -7.98 3.98
CA ILE A 93 3.53 -8.77 5.06
C ILE A 93 2.43 -9.56 5.75
N LYS A 94 2.68 -10.85 6.02
CA LYS A 94 1.83 -11.75 6.79
C LYS A 94 2.58 -12.21 8.03
N PHE A 95 1.97 -12.11 9.21
CA PHE A 95 2.60 -12.46 10.47
C PHE A 95 2.40 -13.93 10.84
N HIS A 96 3.37 -14.51 11.59
CA HIS A 96 3.21 -15.82 12.24
C HIS A 96 2.11 -15.77 13.29
N ASP A 97 2.09 -14.75 14.12
CA ASP A 97 0.99 -14.50 15.05
C ASP A 97 -0.27 -14.09 14.28
N ARG A 98 -1.25 -15.00 14.26
CA ARG A 98 -2.53 -14.83 13.59
C ARG A 98 -3.62 -14.28 14.50
N SER A 99 -3.27 -13.96 15.74
CA SER A 99 -4.24 -13.58 16.78
C SER A 99 -4.87 -12.21 16.51
N GLN A 100 -6.13 -12.06 16.86
CA GLN A 100 -6.78 -10.76 16.89
C GLN A 100 -6.08 -9.80 17.88
N LYS A 101 -5.39 -10.33 18.90
CA LYS A 101 -4.60 -9.54 19.85
C LYS A 101 -3.46 -8.78 19.16
N LEU A 102 -2.74 -9.40 18.23
CA LEU A 102 -1.71 -8.72 17.45
C LEU A 102 -2.35 -7.62 16.60
N PHE A 103 -3.47 -7.92 15.91
CA PHE A 103 -4.21 -6.94 15.13
C PHE A 103 -4.57 -5.70 15.97
N GLN A 104 -5.17 -5.90 17.16
CA GLN A 104 -5.55 -4.79 18.04
C GLN A 104 -4.34 -3.96 18.51
N LYS A 105 -3.21 -4.62 18.80
CA LYS A 105 -1.97 -3.93 19.15
C LYS A 105 -1.47 -3.03 18.01
N LEU A 106 -1.49 -3.54 16.78
CA LEU A 106 -1.08 -2.77 15.59
C LEU A 106 -2.07 -1.64 15.32
N LEU A 107 -3.37 -1.90 15.38
CA LEU A 107 -4.42 -0.90 15.19
C LEU A 107 -4.25 0.26 16.19
N THR A 108 -4.05 -0.04 17.47
CA THR A 108 -3.82 0.99 18.50
C THR A 108 -2.58 1.82 18.21
N LYS A 109 -1.47 1.18 17.79
CA LYS A 109 -0.23 1.88 17.45
C LYS A 109 -0.41 2.76 16.21
N TYR A 110 -1.03 2.25 15.16
CA TYR A 110 -1.26 3.00 13.92
C TYR A 110 -2.23 4.16 14.13
N THR A 111 -3.29 3.95 14.92
CA THR A 111 -4.22 5.05 15.26
C THR A 111 -3.54 6.14 16.09
N LYS A 112 -2.59 5.78 16.95
CA LYS A 112 -1.80 6.75 17.71
C LYS A 112 -0.84 7.54 16.82
N GLU A 113 -0.21 6.88 15.85
CA GLU A 113 0.81 7.46 14.96
C GLU A 113 0.19 8.26 13.81
N PHE A 114 -0.81 7.68 13.17
CA PHE A 114 -1.38 8.18 11.91
C PHE A 114 -2.78 8.79 12.08
N GLY A 115 -3.35 8.76 13.28
CA GLY A 115 -4.74 9.15 13.50
C GLY A 115 -5.73 8.04 13.19
N LYS A 116 -7.02 8.40 13.10
CA LYS A 116 -8.08 7.45 12.74
C LYS A 116 -7.91 6.97 11.29
N PRO A 117 -8.21 5.68 11.02
CA PRO A 117 -8.22 5.20 9.64
C PRO A 117 -9.27 5.93 8.80
N ASP A 118 -9.01 6.08 7.51
CA ASP A 118 -9.90 6.73 6.55
C ASP A 118 -11.04 5.80 6.14
N ASN A 119 -10.75 4.51 5.89
CA ASN A 119 -11.71 3.56 5.36
C ASN A 119 -11.76 2.26 6.14
N TYR A 120 -12.95 1.64 6.17
CA TYR A 120 -13.15 0.25 6.58
C TYR A 120 -13.30 -0.65 5.34
N GLU A 121 -12.37 -1.57 5.15
CA GLU A 121 -12.29 -2.48 4.00
C GLU A 121 -12.56 -3.95 4.39
N GLY A 122 -13.23 -4.15 5.53
CA GLY A 122 -13.63 -5.46 6.02
C GLY A 122 -15.00 -5.90 5.51
N ASP A 123 -15.39 -7.16 5.81
CA ASP A 123 -16.73 -7.65 5.49
C ASP A 123 -17.76 -7.29 6.60
N ALA A 124 -19.04 -7.30 6.23
CA ALA A 124 -20.15 -6.97 7.13
C ALA A 124 -20.27 -7.96 8.32
N PHE A 125 -19.81 -9.21 8.18
CA PHE A 125 -19.86 -10.25 9.21
C PHE A 125 -18.61 -10.26 10.10
N LYS A 126 -17.66 -9.37 9.84
CA LYS A 126 -16.39 -9.27 10.57
C LYS A 126 -15.56 -10.56 10.56
N ASN A 127 -15.70 -11.37 9.49
CA ASN A 127 -14.78 -12.46 9.21
C ASN A 127 -13.43 -11.91 8.76
N VAL A 128 -13.48 -10.79 8.05
CA VAL A 128 -12.34 -9.96 7.71
C VAL A 128 -12.57 -8.57 8.31
N ILE A 129 -11.62 -8.10 9.10
CA ILE A 129 -11.57 -6.72 9.62
C ILE A 129 -10.37 -6.07 8.97
N ALA A 130 -10.59 -4.97 8.25
CA ALA A 130 -9.52 -4.24 7.59
C ALA A 130 -9.74 -2.74 7.72
N TRP A 131 -8.68 -2.03 8.06
CA TRP A 131 -8.65 -0.58 8.18
C TRP A 131 -7.57 -0.02 7.28
N GLU A 132 -7.89 1.05 6.57
CA GLU A 132 -7.01 1.71 5.63
C GLU A 132 -6.75 3.15 6.03
N TRP A 133 -5.47 3.56 5.92
CA TRP A 133 -5.01 4.96 5.98
C TRP A 133 -4.51 5.35 4.60
N ILE A 134 -4.86 6.54 4.16
CA ILE A 134 -4.41 7.14 2.90
C ILE A 134 -3.58 8.37 3.22
N PHE A 135 -2.34 8.35 2.77
CA PHE A 135 -1.41 9.47 2.94
C PHE A 135 -1.20 10.14 1.60
N GLN A 136 -1.10 11.46 1.62
CA GLN A 136 -0.77 12.26 0.45
C GLN A 136 0.28 13.29 0.83
N ASN A 137 1.36 13.40 0.02
CA ASN A 137 2.38 14.42 0.20
C ASN A 137 2.06 15.68 -0.61
N ASP A 138 2.88 16.73 -0.45
CA ASP A 138 2.72 18.01 -1.14
C ASP A 138 2.80 17.90 -2.68
N ALA A 139 3.48 16.87 -3.19
CA ALA A 139 3.57 16.58 -4.63
C ALA A 139 2.32 15.85 -5.16
N GLY A 140 1.32 15.57 -4.30
CA GLY A 140 0.11 14.83 -4.66
C GLY A 140 0.29 13.32 -4.78
N GLU A 141 1.46 12.78 -4.44
CA GLU A 141 1.70 11.34 -4.41
C GLU A 141 0.92 10.71 -3.26
N LYS A 142 0.33 9.52 -3.50
CA LYS A 142 -0.51 8.82 -2.54
C LYS A 142 0.06 7.46 -2.16
N VAL A 143 0.01 7.16 -0.86
CA VAL A 143 0.31 5.84 -0.29
C VAL A 143 -0.89 5.36 0.51
N SER A 144 -1.26 4.10 0.33
CA SER A 144 -2.25 3.39 1.14
C SER A 144 -1.55 2.42 2.08
N LEU A 145 -1.97 2.40 3.34
CA LEU A 145 -1.57 1.45 4.38
C LEU A 145 -2.80 0.70 4.87
N LEU A 146 -2.91 -0.58 4.57
CA LEU A 146 -4.02 -1.45 4.97
C LEU A 146 -3.55 -2.42 6.04
N LEU A 147 -4.18 -2.37 7.21
CA LEU A 147 -4.04 -3.35 8.28
C LEU A 147 -5.26 -4.26 8.29
N MET A 148 -5.05 -5.57 8.16
CA MET A 148 -6.12 -6.56 8.04
C MET A 148 -5.93 -7.71 9.05
N TRP A 149 -7.04 -8.19 9.58
CA TRP A 149 -7.15 -9.47 10.26
C TRP A 149 -8.30 -10.29 9.67
N SER A 150 -8.05 -11.57 9.44
CA SER A 150 -9.07 -12.53 9.00
C SER A 150 -9.08 -13.74 9.90
N ARG A 151 -10.27 -14.16 10.33
CA ARG A 151 -10.49 -15.44 11.03
C ARG A 151 -10.65 -16.61 10.08
N ASP A 152 -10.86 -16.35 8.80
CA ASP A 152 -10.95 -17.38 7.79
C ASP A 152 -9.61 -18.12 7.69
N LYS A 153 -9.65 -19.46 7.82
CA LYS A 153 -8.45 -20.30 7.83
C LYS A 153 -7.92 -20.57 6.43
N GLU A 154 -8.77 -20.47 5.42
CA GLU A 154 -8.45 -20.79 4.03
C GLU A 154 -8.09 -19.54 3.22
N ILE A 155 -8.86 -18.47 3.42
CA ILE A 155 -8.69 -17.23 2.67
C ILE A 155 -8.02 -16.16 3.54
N ARG A 156 -6.75 -15.86 3.29
CA ARG A 156 -6.00 -14.77 3.95
C ARG A 156 -5.98 -14.83 5.48
N PRO A 157 -5.66 -15.98 6.11
CA PRO A 157 -5.78 -16.15 7.55
C PRO A 157 -4.85 -15.24 8.36
N GLY A 158 -5.35 -14.72 9.47
CA GLY A 158 -4.59 -13.97 10.47
C GLY A 158 -4.28 -12.53 10.08
N VAL A 159 -3.22 -11.98 10.66
CA VAL A 159 -2.84 -10.58 10.52
C VAL A 159 -1.96 -10.36 9.30
N SER A 160 -2.25 -9.33 8.55
CA SER A 160 -1.40 -8.85 7.45
C SER A 160 -1.43 -7.32 7.34
N ILE A 161 -0.35 -6.78 6.78
CA ILE A 161 -0.23 -5.38 6.41
C ILE A 161 0.05 -5.32 4.90
N LYS A 162 -0.59 -4.39 4.22
CA LYS A 162 -0.32 -4.07 2.82
C LYS A 162 -0.09 -2.58 2.70
N MET A 163 1.04 -2.20 2.13
CA MET A 163 1.39 -0.81 1.84
C MET A 163 1.57 -0.65 0.33
N THR A 164 0.92 0.33 -0.27
CA THR A 164 0.89 0.50 -1.73
C THR A 164 1.12 1.95 -2.09
N GLN A 165 2.05 2.20 -3.01
CA GLN A 165 2.24 3.50 -3.64
C GLN A 165 1.18 3.66 -4.76
N MET A 166 0.04 4.23 -4.42
CA MET A 166 -1.14 4.28 -5.29
C MET A 166 -0.87 5.06 -6.57
N SER A 167 -0.27 6.25 -6.47
CA SER A 167 0.03 7.09 -7.64
C SER A 167 0.98 6.40 -8.63
N ALA A 168 1.97 5.64 -8.13
CA ALA A 168 2.86 4.87 -8.99
C ALA A 168 2.15 3.69 -9.66
N LEU A 169 1.26 3.01 -8.92
CA LEU A 169 0.43 1.94 -9.46
C LEU A 169 -0.49 2.44 -10.58
N ASP A 170 -1.09 3.62 -10.43
CA ASP A 170 -1.93 4.25 -11.46
C ASP A 170 -1.11 4.58 -12.71
N ARG A 171 0.14 5.06 -12.55
CA ARG A 171 1.05 5.31 -13.67
C ARG A 171 1.45 4.02 -14.41
N GLU A 172 1.72 2.93 -13.70
CA GLU A 172 1.97 1.61 -14.29
C GLU A 172 0.78 1.14 -15.11
N TYR A 173 -0.42 1.26 -14.56
CA TYR A 173 -1.65 0.91 -15.27
C TYR A 173 -1.86 1.73 -16.53
N ALA A 174 -1.66 3.04 -16.47
CA ALA A 174 -1.76 3.92 -17.64
C ALA A 174 -0.75 3.56 -18.73
N CYS A 175 0.49 3.26 -18.36
CA CYS A 175 1.53 2.78 -19.25
C CYS A 175 1.13 1.46 -19.93
N PHE A 176 0.69 0.48 -19.17
CA PHE A 176 0.23 -0.82 -19.68
C PHE A 176 -0.92 -0.66 -20.68
N LYS A 177 -1.95 0.10 -20.33
CA LYS A 177 -3.08 0.37 -21.26
C LYS A 177 -2.64 1.03 -22.56
N SER A 178 -1.68 1.93 -22.51
CA SER A 178 -1.16 2.59 -23.71
C SER A 178 -0.45 1.61 -24.66
N GLN A 179 0.21 0.59 -24.11
CA GLN A 179 0.85 -0.46 -24.89
C GLN A 179 -0.16 -1.46 -25.45
N ASP A 180 -1.14 -1.87 -24.66
CA ASP A 180 -2.19 -2.82 -25.07
C ASP A 180 -3.05 -2.23 -26.19
N TYR A 181 -3.39 -0.94 -26.13
CA TYR A 181 -4.09 -0.25 -27.22
C TYR A 181 -3.32 -0.27 -28.55
N ARG A 182 -1.99 -0.21 -28.52
CA ARG A 182 -1.15 -0.32 -29.72
C ARG A 182 -1.16 -1.74 -30.28
N LEU A 183 -1.21 -2.76 -29.42
CA LEU A 183 -1.22 -4.17 -29.80
C LEU A 183 -2.61 -4.60 -30.33
N THR A 184 -3.71 -4.12 -29.73
CA THR A 184 -5.07 -4.45 -30.14
C THR A 184 -5.44 -3.84 -31.48
N LYS A 185 -4.98 -2.64 -31.78
CA LYS A 185 -5.19 -2.01 -33.12
C LYS A 185 -4.57 -2.82 -34.24
N SER A 186 -3.59 -3.67 -33.93
CA SER A 186 -2.93 -4.60 -34.87
C SER A 186 -3.62 -5.98 -34.98
N LYS A 187 -4.52 -6.34 -34.07
CA LYS A 187 -5.11 -7.68 -33.94
C LYS A 187 -6.63 -7.74 -34.17
N ASP A 188 -7.27 -6.65 -34.53
CA ASP A 188 -8.74 -6.50 -34.51
C ASP A 188 -9.53 -7.47 -35.43
N ASP A 189 -8.83 -8.31 -36.22
CA ASP A 189 -9.48 -9.20 -37.17
C ASP A 189 -9.57 -10.69 -36.75
N LYS A 190 -8.89 -11.08 -35.64
CA LYS A 190 -8.82 -12.50 -35.23
C LYS A 190 -9.58 -12.86 -33.96
N SER A 191 -10.17 -11.88 -33.25
CA SER A 191 -10.80 -12.11 -31.95
C SER A 191 -12.32 -12.22 -31.98
N LYS A 192 -12.95 -12.10 -33.15
CA LYS A 192 -14.41 -12.21 -33.26
C LYS A 192 -14.83 -13.67 -33.29
N ILE A 193 -15.62 -14.07 -32.29
CA ILE A 193 -16.35 -15.34 -32.34
C ILE A 193 -17.23 -15.34 -33.56
N GLN A 194 -16.97 -16.24 -34.51
CA GLN A 194 -17.75 -16.32 -35.76
C GLN A 194 -19.17 -16.79 -35.51
N SER A 195 -19.40 -17.69 -34.57
CA SER A 195 -20.74 -18.14 -34.19
C SER A 195 -20.77 -18.52 -32.72
N ILE A 196 -21.69 -17.94 -31.95
CA ILE A 196 -21.95 -18.32 -30.54
C ILE A 196 -22.50 -19.75 -30.47
N ASN A 197 -23.18 -20.24 -31.52
CA ASN A 197 -23.79 -21.58 -31.55
C ASN A 197 -22.75 -22.70 -31.48
N ASP A 198 -21.49 -22.44 -31.85
CA ASP A 198 -20.40 -23.42 -31.81
C ASP A 198 -19.97 -23.75 -30.37
N PHE A 199 -20.35 -22.88 -29.42
CA PHE A 199 -20.03 -23.03 -27.98
C PHE A 199 -21.22 -23.49 -27.14
N ILE A 200 -22.34 -23.85 -27.78
CA ILE A 200 -23.51 -24.44 -27.10
C ILE A 200 -23.35 -25.96 -27.11
N PRO A 201 -23.18 -26.62 -25.93
CA PRO A 201 -23.15 -28.07 -25.82
C PRO A 201 -24.43 -28.69 -26.41
N ARG A 202 -24.30 -29.77 -27.18
CA ARG A 202 -25.40 -30.55 -27.76
C ARG A 202 -25.57 -31.85 -26.99
#